data_908bb8eabf3544a3292709e8092d7117
#
_entry.id   908bb8eabf3544a3292709e8092d7117
#
_cell.length_a   1.000
_cell.length_b   1.000
_cell.length_c   1.000
_cell.angle_alpha   90.00
_cell.angle_beta   90.00
_cell.angle_gamma   90.00
#
_symmetry.space_group_name_H-M   'P 1'
#
loop_
_entity.id
_entity.type
_entity.pdbx_description
1 polymer ?
#
loop_
_entity_poly.entity_id
_entity_poly.type
_entity_poly.pdbx_seq_one_letter_code
_entity_poly.pdbx_strand_id
1 'polypeptide(L)'
;MEDLLKKLNIEKKNFGACTGPEGWIKNSNTKEIFSVNPTNGETIASVFESSIKDYETVVQKSKDAYEEWKKVPAPIRGQLIREMANALRDYKDPLGSLVSLEMGKIKQEGDGEVQEMIDIADFAVGQSRMLYGNTMHSERPQHRMYEQWHPIGPVGVISAFNFPVAVWSWNAFIAAICGNTTIWKPSSQTPLCGIAVQNICNEVLKVNDAPDVFSLVIGGGSTVGETMIKDKSVPLISFTGSTNMGRHVSEVVSSRFGKTILELGGNNCIIVDESADLDMAVPAIVFGAVGTAGQRCTSTRRIIVHESIYDNLLSRIISAYSQVKIGDPLEDETLMGPLVSQNAVDDYFSSIDKAKSNGGKILYGGNKKSGKGTFVEPTIIEADNDWDVVQEETFAPILYVMKFKSLDDAIKMHNDVPQGLSSAIFLSLIHI
;
A
#
# COMPACT_ATOMS: atom_id res chain seq x y z
N MET A 1 -6.74 8.66 -22.10
CA MET A 1 -7.32 7.53 -21.32
C MET A 1 -7.44 6.26 -22.17
N GLU A 2 -8.16 6.25 -23.31
CA GLU A 2 -8.34 5.02 -24.12
C GLU A 2 -7.00 4.40 -24.58
N ASP A 3 -6.03 5.20 -25.03
CA ASP A 3 -4.70 4.69 -25.41
C ASP A 3 -3.93 4.10 -24.24
N LEU A 4 -4.08 4.66 -23.03
CA LEU A 4 -3.49 4.15 -21.80
C LEU A 4 -4.04 2.75 -21.46
N LEU A 5 -5.37 2.61 -21.47
CA LEU A 5 -6.02 1.33 -21.17
C LEU A 5 -5.65 0.26 -22.20
N LYS A 6 -5.58 0.64 -23.47
CA LYS A 6 -5.15 -0.27 -24.54
C LYS A 6 -3.71 -0.76 -24.39
N LYS A 7 -2.78 0.13 -24.00
CA LYS A 7 -1.37 -0.25 -23.71
C LYS A 7 -1.25 -1.29 -22.59
N LEU A 8 -2.18 -1.27 -21.63
CA LEU A 8 -2.22 -2.17 -20.48
C LEU A 8 -3.15 -3.37 -20.68
N ASN A 9 -3.68 -3.57 -21.89
CA ASN A 9 -4.64 -4.62 -22.21
C ASN A 9 -5.88 -4.61 -21.29
N ILE A 10 -6.38 -3.39 -20.97
CA ILE A 10 -7.59 -3.20 -20.17
C ILE A 10 -8.75 -2.91 -21.09
N GLU A 11 -9.81 -3.72 -21.01
CA GLU A 11 -11.05 -3.58 -21.74
C GLU A 11 -12.03 -2.63 -21.02
N LYS A 12 -13.10 -2.20 -21.70
CA LYS A 12 -14.19 -1.45 -21.04
C LYS A 12 -14.86 -2.26 -19.93
N LYS A 13 -14.93 -3.59 -20.09
CA LYS A 13 -15.42 -4.56 -19.11
C LYS A 13 -14.40 -5.67 -18.94
N ASN A 14 -13.97 -5.90 -17.74
CA ASN A 14 -12.94 -6.86 -17.40
C ASN A 14 -13.50 -7.96 -16.50
N PHE A 15 -12.76 -9.05 -16.35
CA PHE A 15 -13.09 -10.13 -15.42
C PHE A 15 -12.16 -10.09 -14.20
N GLY A 16 -12.71 -10.40 -13.03
CA GLY A 16 -11.99 -10.26 -11.77
C GLY A 16 -11.17 -11.49 -11.37
N ALA A 17 -11.23 -12.59 -12.09
CA ALA A 17 -10.48 -13.80 -11.76
C ALA A 17 -9.56 -14.23 -12.92
N CYS A 18 -8.29 -14.51 -12.57
CA CYS A 18 -7.29 -15.00 -13.52
C CYS A 18 -6.40 -16.05 -12.83
N THR A 19 -6.17 -17.17 -13.51
CA THR A 19 -5.32 -18.26 -13.02
C THR A 19 -3.87 -18.19 -13.53
N GLY A 20 -3.58 -17.29 -14.48
CA GLY A 20 -2.29 -17.18 -15.18
C GLY A 20 -2.47 -16.89 -16.68
N PRO A 21 -1.47 -17.14 -17.53
CA PRO A 21 -1.57 -16.95 -18.97
C PRO A 21 -2.81 -17.61 -19.57
N GLU A 22 -3.58 -16.85 -20.36
CA GLU A 22 -4.85 -17.30 -20.98
C GLU A 22 -5.92 -17.76 -19.97
N GLY A 23 -5.69 -17.58 -18.67
CA GLY A 23 -6.51 -18.09 -17.57
C GLY A 23 -7.59 -17.12 -17.06
N TRP A 24 -7.99 -16.09 -17.81
CA TRP A 24 -9.10 -15.21 -17.43
C TRP A 24 -10.43 -15.97 -17.39
N ILE A 25 -11.06 -16.02 -16.21
CA ILE A 25 -12.34 -16.67 -15.98
C ILE A 25 -13.47 -15.70 -16.40
N LYS A 26 -14.10 -15.99 -17.54
CA LYS A 26 -15.14 -15.14 -18.15
C LYS A 26 -16.50 -15.35 -17.47
N ASN A 27 -16.66 -14.85 -16.25
CA ASN A 27 -17.90 -14.91 -15.49
C ASN A 27 -18.53 -13.51 -15.40
N SER A 28 -19.57 -13.25 -16.19
CA SER A 28 -20.33 -12.00 -16.21
C SER A 28 -21.63 -12.05 -15.36
N ASN A 29 -21.87 -13.15 -14.65
CA ASN A 29 -23.08 -13.33 -13.81
C ASN A 29 -22.84 -12.87 -12.35
N THR A 30 -21.84 -12.03 -12.13
CA THR A 30 -21.46 -11.48 -10.83
C THR A 30 -21.70 -9.97 -10.80
N LYS A 31 -21.54 -9.38 -9.64
CA LYS A 31 -21.63 -7.92 -9.48
C LYS A 31 -20.54 -7.24 -10.30
N GLU A 32 -20.91 -6.19 -11.01
CA GLU A 32 -19.99 -5.31 -11.74
C GLU A 32 -19.57 -4.16 -10.82
N ILE A 33 -18.28 -3.97 -10.61
CA ILE A 33 -17.69 -2.80 -9.95
C ILE A 33 -17.13 -1.84 -10.98
N PHE A 34 -17.36 -0.55 -10.74
CA PHE A 34 -16.90 0.52 -11.61
C PHE A 34 -15.66 1.17 -10.97
N SER A 35 -14.55 1.18 -11.72
CA SER A 35 -13.40 1.99 -11.39
C SER A 35 -13.69 3.44 -11.80
N VAL A 36 -13.56 4.36 -10.86
CA VAL A 36 -13.94 5.76 -11.02
C VAL A 36 -12.70 6.64 -10.83
N ASN A 37 -12.49 7.57 -11.77
CA ASN A 37 -11.46 8.59 -11.63
C ASN A 37 -11.85 9.58 -10.51
N PRO A 38 -11.13 9.66 -9.40
CA PRO A 38 -11.47 10.55 -8.30
C PRO A 38 -11.31 12.04 -8.64
N THR A 39 -10.62 12.36 -9.75
CA THR A 39 -10.42 13.73 -10.23
C THR A 39 -11.72 14.35 -10.75
N ASN A 40 -12.58 13.56 -11.39
CA ASN A 40 -13.76 14.08 -12.06
C ASN A 40 -15.06 13.28 -11.85
N GLY A 41 -14.96 12.11 -11.20
CA GLY A 41 -16.07 11.20 -10.94
C GLY A 41 -16.50 10.34 -12.16
N GLU A 42 -15.74 10.35 -13.25
CA GLU A 42 -16.07 9.59 -14.45
C GLU A 42 -15.60 8.14 -14.31
N THR A 43 -16.38 7.20 -14.85
CA THR A 43 -16.00 5.80 -14.90
C THR A 43 -14.85 5.60 -15.89
N ILE A 44 -13.78 4.93 -15.45
CA ILE A 44 -12.62 4.57 -16.26
C ILE A 44 -12.95 3.28 -17.05
N ALA A 45 -13.31 2.23 -16.33
CA ALA A 45 -13.73 0.93 -16.83
C ALA A 45 -14.46 0.16 -15.71
N SER A 46 -14.89 -1.07 -15.99
CA SER A 46 -15.55 -1.92 -15.00
C SER A 46 -14.92 -3.31 -14.91
N VAL A 47 -15.18 -3.98 -13.79
CA VAL A 47 -14.70 -5.35 -13.52
C VAL A 47 -15.84 -6.16 -12.94
N PHE A 48 -16.13 -7.34 -13.50
CA PHE A 48 -17.00 -8.33 -12.88
C PHE A 48 -16.27 -8.98 -11.70
N GLU A 49 -16.84 -8.92 -10.50
CA GLU A 49 -16.25 -9.53 -9.30
C GLU A 49 -16.08 -11.05 -9.48
N SER A 50 -15.05 -11.60 -8.85
CA SER A 50 -14.90 -13.06 -8.73
C SER A 50 -16.00 -13.63 -7.84
N SER A 51 -16.65 -14.70 -8.28
CA SER A 51 -17.49 -15.51 -7.40
C SER A 51 -16.64 -16.40 -6.50
N ILE A 52 -17.25 -17.00 -5.47
CA ILE A 52 -16.57 -17.99 -4.62
C ILE A 52 -16.08 -19.18 -5.45
N LYS A 53 -16.85 -19.59 -6.46
CA LYS A 53 -16.46 -20.68 -7.38
C LYS A 53 -15.26 -20.31 -8.24
N ASP A 54 -15.17 -19.04 -8.67
CA ASP A 54 -14.01 -18.55 -9.42
C ASP A 54 -12.77 -18.55 -8.51
N TYR A 55 -12.92 -18.11 -7.25
CA TYR A 55 -11.87 -18.19 -6.24
C TYR A 55 -11.38 -19.63 -6.02
N GLU A 56 -12.29 -20.58 -5.83
CA GLU A 56 -11.95 -22.01 -5.67
C GLU A 56 -11.15 -22.54 -6.87
N THR A 57 -11.54 -22.14 -8.09
CA THR A 57 -10.82 -22.48 -9.32
C THR A 57 -9.41 -21.91 -9.31
N VAL A 58 -9.24 -20.63 -8.92
CA VAL A 58 -7.94 -19.96 -8.83
C VAL A 58 -7.05 -20.64 -7.79
N VAL A 59 -7.59 -20.94 -6.60
CA VAL A 59 -6.83 -21.64 -5.55
C VAL A 59 -6.36 -23.01 -6.03
N GLN A 60 -7.23 -23.79 -6.68
CA GLN A 60 -6.83 -25.12 -7.18
C GLN A 60 -5.71 -25.00 -8.22
N LYS A 61 -5.82 -24.08 -9.18
CA LYS A 61 -4.78 -23.84 -10.18
C LYS A 61 -3.46 -23.35 -9.56
N SER A 62 -3.54 -22.46 -8.56
CA SER A 62 -2.36 -22.01 -7.82
C SER A 62 -1.66 -23.18 -7.07
N LYS A 63 -2.43 -24.13 -6.53
CA LYS A 63 -1.87 -25.36 -5.91
C LYS A 63 -1.20 -26.26 -6.94
N ASP A 64 -1.82 -26.45 -8.09
CA ASP A 64 -1.26 -27.26 -9.18
C ASP A 64 0.08 -26.65 -9.65
N ALA A 65 0.10 -25.32 -9.91
CA ALA A 65 1.30 -24.58 -10.28
C ALA A 65 2.39 -24.63 -9.18
N TYR A 66 2.01 -24.60 -7.90
CA TYR A 66 2.93 -24.72 -6.78
C TYR A 66 3.67 -26.07 -6.79
N GLU A 67 2.99 -27.18 -7.12
CA GLU A 67 3.61 -28.50 -7.19
C GLU A 67 4.73 -28.59 -8.25
N GLU A 68 4.65 -27.77 -9.29
CA GLU A 68 5.70 -27.64 -10.32
C GLU A 68 6.75 -26.61 -9.91
N TRP A 69 6.32 -25.41 -9.48
CA TRP A 69 7.20 -24.29 -9.18
C TRP A 69 8.18 -24.57 -8.03
N LYS A 70 7.75 -25.25 -6.99
CA LYS A 70 8.61 -25.62 -5.84
C LYS A 70 9.81 -26.48 -6.22
N LYS A 71 9.75 -27.19 -7.37
CA LYS A 71 10.84 -28.04 -7.88
C LYS A 71 11.86 -27.24 -8.69
N VAL A 72 11.49 -26.05 -9.17
CA VAL A 72 12.38 -25.19 -9.94
C VAL A 72 13.48 -24.64 -9.02
N PRO A 73 14.77 -24.72 -9.37
CA PRO A 73 15.84 -24.16 -8.54
C PRO A 73 15.67 -22.65 -8.30
N ALA A 74 15.95 -22.19 -7.08
CA ALA A 74 15.75 -20.78 -6.71
C ALA A 74 16.42 -19.77 -7.65
N PRO A 75 17.67 -19.97 -8.16
CA PRO A 75 18.25 -19.06 -9.14
C PRO A 75 17.51 -18.99 -10.48
N ILE A 76 16.83 -20.07 -10.88
CA ILE A 76 15.99 -20.08 -12.10
C ILE A 76 14.69 -19.32 -11.84
N ARG A 77 14.10 -19.47 -10.63
CA ARG A 77 12.95 -18.66 -10.20
C ARG A 77 13.33 -17.18 -10.20
N GLY A 78 14.55 -16.83 -9.73
CA GLY A 78 15.09 -15.48 -9.81
C GLY A 78 15.23 -14.96 -11.22
N GLN A 79 15.54 -15.81 -12.21
CA GLN A 79 15.61 -15.39 -13.61
C GLN A 79 14.23 -14.95 -14.13
N LEU A 80 13.17 -15.67 -13.79
CA LEU A 80 11.80 -15.27 -14.14
C LEU A 80 11.45 -13.90 -13.52
N ILE A 81 11.82 -13.68 -12.25
CA ILE A 81 11.58 -12.37 -11.60
C ILE A 81 12.39 -11.25 -12.26
N ARG A 82 13.57 -11.54 -12.81
CA ARG A 82 14.33 -10.57 -13.63
C ARG A 82 13.54 -10.16 -14.88
N GLU A 83 12.91 -11.12 -15.57
CA GLU A 83 12.09 -10.81 -16.74
C GLU A 83 10.83 -10.00 -16.34
N MET A 84 10.26 -10.24 -15.15
CA MET A 84 9.22 -9.37 -14.59
C MET A 84 9.71 -7.94 -14.39
N ALA A 85 10.92 -7.76 -13.82
CA ALA A 85 11.54 -6.45 -13.63
C ALA A 85 11.76 -5.73 -14.96
N ASN A 86 12.20 -6.45 -16.00
CA ASN A 86 12.41 -5.89 -17.33
C ASN A 86 11.08 -5.42 -17.94
N ALA A 87 10.04 -6.25 -17.89
CA ALA A 87 8.71 -5.88 -18.36
C ALA A 87 8.16 -4.66 -17.60
N LEU A 88 8.32 -4.60 -16.26
CA LEU A 88 7.90 -3.46 -15.46
C LEU A 88 8.63 -2.16 -15.83
N ARG A 89 9.90 -2.23 -16.28
CA ARG A 89 10.62 -1.06 -16.81
C ARG A 89 9.98 -0.52 -18.08
N ASP A 90 9.57 -1.43 -18.98
CA ASP A 90 8.92 -1.06 -20.24
C ASP A 90 7.51 -0.49 -20.02
N TYR A 91 6.79 -1.02 -19.01
CA TYR A 91 5.44 -0.58 -18.64
C TYR A 91 5.41 0.52 -17.58
N LYS A 92 6.56 1.08 -17.12
CA LYS A 92 6.60 2.01 -15.99
C LYS A 92 5.71 3.23 -16.19
N ASP A 93 5.83 3.92 -17.30
CA ASP A 93 5.03 5.11 -17.59
C ASP A 93 3.51 4.80 -17.69
N PRO A 94 3.04 3.85 -18.50
CA PRO A 94 1.61 3.58 -18.58
C PRO A 94 1.04 3.02 -17.27
N LEU A 95 1.75 2.17 -16.55
CA LEU A 95 1.27 1.62 -15.28
C LEU A 95 1.23 2.69 -14.19
N GLY A 96 2.27 3.54 -14.07
CA GLY A 96 2.29 4.68 -13.16
C GLY A 96 1.18 5.69 -13.45
N SER A 97 0.88 5.94 -14.73
CA SER A 97 -0.25 6.78 -15.14
C SER A 97 -1.60 6.17 -14.75
N LEU A 98 -1.76 4.84 -14.84
CA LEU A 98 -2.96 4.16 -14.39
C LEU A 98 -3.14 4.27 -12.87
N VAL A 99 -2.07 4.10 -12.11
CA VAL A 99 -2.08 4.28 -10.64
C VAL A 99 -2.57 5.68 -10.30
N SER A 100 -2.04 6.71 -10.94
CA SER A 100 -2.47 8.10 -10.73
C SER A 100 -3.93 8.33 -11.13
N LEU A 101 -4.36 7.78 -12.26
CA LEU A 101 -5.72 7.91 -12.77
C LEU A 101 -6.76 7.25 -11.86
N GLU A 102 -6.46 6.07 -11.31
CA GLU A 102 -7.41 5.25 -10.55
C GLU A 102 -7.42 5.60 -9.06
N MET A 103 -6.25 5.90 -8.48
CA MET A 103 -6.10 6.16 -7.05
C MET A 103 -6.08 7.64 -6.69
N GLY A 104 -5.60 8.50 -7.59
CA GLY A 104 -5.56 9.95 -7.38
C GLY A 104 -4.21 10.49 -6.89
N LYS A 105 -3.17 9.67 -6.68
CA LYS A 105 -1.83 10.18 -6.35
C LYS A 105 -1.15 10.80 -7.58
N ILE A 106 -0.26 11.75 -7.36
CA ILE A 106 0.44 12.44 -8.46
C ILE A 106 1.28 11.48 -9.30
N LYS A 107 1.53 11.86 -10.56
CA LYS A 107 2.25 11.02 -11.54
C LYS A 107 3.61 10.54 -11.02
N GLN A 108 4.36 11.40 -10.34
CA GLN A 108 5.65 11.03 -9.76
C GLN A 108 5.52 9.91 -8.70
N GLU A 109 4.45 9.93 -7.91
CA GLU A 109 4.18 8.88 -6.92
C GLU A 109 3.68 7.59 -7.59
N GLY A 110 2.90 7.69 -8.67
CA GLY A 110 2.47 6.55 -9.47
C GLY A 110 3.65 5.84 -10.15
N ASP A 111 4.57 6.60 -10.75
CA ASP A 111 5.82 6.07 -11.32
C ASP A 111 6.75 5.51 -10.24
N GLY A 112 6.75 6.14 -9.06
CA GLY A 112 7.48 5.69 -7.88
C GLY A 112 7.04 4.31 -7.43
N GLU A 113 5.73 4.03 -7.43
CA GLU A 113 5.22 2.69 -7.10
C GLU A 113 5.73 1.62 -8.07
N VAL A 114 5.74 1.91 -9.37
CA VAL A 114 6.27 0.96 -10.34
C VAL A 114 7.78 0.81 -10.18
N GLN A 115 8.49 1.89 -9.79
CA GLN A 115 9.89 1.79 -9.44
C GLN A 115 10.12 0.87 -8.24
N GLU A 116 9.30 0.95 -7.19
CA GLU A 116 9.37 0.04 -6.06
C GLU A 116 9.14 -1.43 -6.47
N MET A 117 8.24 -1.71 -7.42
CA MET A 117 8.09 -3.05 -7.98
C MET A 117 9.37 -3.54 -8.65
N ILE A 118 10.04 -2.67 -9.40
CA ILE A 118 11.31 -2.98 -10.08
C ILE A 118 12.40 -3.26 -9.04
N ASP A 119 12.54 -2.39 -8.05
CA ASP A 119 13.58 -2.47 -7.03
C ASP A 119 13.44 -3.75 -6.18
N ILE A 120 12.21 -4.12 -5.78
CA ILE A 120 11.99 -5.36 -5.06
C ILE A 120 12.19 -6.61 -5.93
N ALA A 121 11.89 -6.52 -7.24
CA ALA A 121 12.21 -7.60 -8.16
C ALA A 121 13.72 -7.81 -8.27
N ASP A 122 14.52 -6.74 -8.42
CA ASP A 122 15.97 -6.82 -8.46
C ASP A 122 16.54 -7.37 -7.13
N PHE A 123 16.00 -6.93 -6.00
CA PHE A 123 16.33 -7.49 -4.69
C PHE A 123 16.02 -9.00 -4.63
N ALA A 124 14.84 -9.43 -5.07
CA ALA A 124 14.43 -10.82 -5.09
C ALA A 124 15.36 -11.68 -5.98
N VAL A 125 15.81 -11.16 -7.14
CA VAL A 125 16.80 -11.82 -7.98
C VAL A 125 18.08 -12.10 -7.21
N GLY A 126 18.60 -11.13 -6.47
CA GLY A 126 19.76 -11.31 -5.59
C GLY A 126 19.51 -12.36 -4.51
N GLN A 127 18.40 -12.25 -3.81
CA GLN A 127 18.00 -13.16 -2.74
C GLN A 127 17.80 -14.61 -3.22
N SER A 128 17.44 -14.84 -4.48
CA SER A 128 17.27 -16.19 -5.05
C SER A 128 18.54 -17.06 -4.95
N ARG A 129 19.71 -16.44 -4.75
CA ARG A 129 21.01 -17.12 -4.57
C ARG A 129 21.48 -17.10 -3.11
N MET A 130 20.70 -16.52 -2.19
CA MET A 130 21.08 -16.30 -0.79
C MET A 130 20.13 -16.97 0.20
N LEU A 131 19.36 -17.96 -0.24
CA LEU A 131 18.46 -18.75 0.63
C LEU A 131 19.27 -19.79 1.42
N TYR A 132 20.22 -19.32 2.23
CA TYR A 132 21.10 -20.16 3.03
C TYR A 132 20.39 -20.72 4.26
N GLY A 133 20.88 -21.86 4.76
CA GLY A 133 20.60 -22.34 6.10
C GLY A 133 21.93 -22.56 6.86
N ASN A 134 21.84 -22.57 8.19
CA ASN A 134 22.99 -22.84 9.04
C ASN A 134 23.36 -24.32 9.02
N THR A 135 24.66 -24.65 9.10
CA THR A 135 25.14 -25.98 9.38
C THR A 135 25.71 -26.01 10.79
N MET A 136 25.25 -26.93 11.61
CA MET A 136 25.57 -27.04 13.04
C MET A 136 26.16 -28.39 13.38
N HIS A 137 27.01 -28.45 14.43
CA HIS A 137 27.46 -29.70 15.00
C HIS A 137 26.38 -30.31 15.88
N SER A 138 26.31 -31.65 15.88
CA SER A 138 25.44 -32.41 16.77
C SER A 138 26.25 -32.91 17.96
N GLU A 139 25.64 -32.97 19.14
CA GLU A 139 26.15 -33.65 20.34
C GLU A 139 26.17 -35.18 20.18
N ARG A 140 25.42 -35.69 19.19
CA ARG A 140 25.25 -37.12 18.96
C ARG A 140 26.26 -37.65 17.93
N PRO A 141 26.95 -38.76 18.14
CA PRO A 141 27.80 -39.37 17.13
C PRO A 141 27.02 -39.74 15.87
N GLN A 142 27.67 -39.57 14.69
CA GLN A 142 27.09 -39.89 13.38
C GLN A 142 25.82 -39.09 13.00
N HIS A 143 25.56 -37.92 13.65
CA HIS A 143 24.47 -37.02 13.31
C HIS A 143 25.02 -35.78 12.65
N ARG A 144 24.27 -35.29 11.65
CA ARG A 144 24.49 -34.03 10.97
C ARG A 144 23.25 -33.14 11.15
N MET A 145 23.45 -31.88 11.49
CA MET A 145 22.38 -30.87 11.64
C MET A 145 22.58 -29.76 10.66
N TYR A 146 21.51 -29.37 9.98
CA TYR A 146 21.48 -28.19 9.11
C TYR A 146 20.06 -27.68 8.96
N GLU A 147 19.94 -26.40 8.64
CA GLU A 147 18.68 -25.73 8.28
C GLU A 147 18.53 -25.75 6.77
N GLN A 148 17.30 -25.88 6.31
CA GLN A 148 16.93 -25.72 4.92
C GLN A 148 15.56 -25.05 4.82
N TRP A 149 15.46 -24.04 3.97
CA TRP A 149 14.21 -23.34 3.73
C TRP A 149 13.40 -24.04 2.64
N HIS A 150 12.14 -24.33 2.94
CA HIS A 150 11.20 -24.95 2.01
C HIS A 150 10.01 -24.02 1.74
N PRO A 151 9.45 -24.01 0.51
CA PRO A 151 8.22 -23.29 0.21
C PRO A 151 7.05 -23.86 1.01
N ILE A 152 6.06 -23.03 1.29
CA ILE A 152 4.94 -23.37 2.20
C ILE A 152 3.61 -23.56 1.47
N GLY A 153 3.51 -23.19 0.18
CA GLY A 153 2.29 -23.31 -0.60
C GLY A 153 1.85 -21.99 -1.26
N PRO A 154 0.61 -21.91 -1.73
CA PRO A 154 0.04 -20.67 -2.20
C PRO A 154 0.01 -19.60 -1.09
N VAL A 155 0.41 -18.37 -1.41
CA VAL A 155 0.39 -17.21 -0.52
C VAL A 155 -0.72 -16.26 -0.96
N GLY A 156 -1.64 -15.94 -0.06
CA GLY A 156 -2.65 -14.91 -0.29
C GLY A 156 -2.07 -13.52 -0.04
N VAL A 157 -2.16 -12.64 -1.02
CA VAL A 157 -1.77 -11.23 -0.88
C VAL A 157 -3.01 -10.36 -1.00
N ILE A 158 -3.39 -9.70 0.09
CA ILE A 158 -4.50 -8.74 0.13
C ILE A 158 -3.90 -7.35 0.26
N SER A 159 -4.07 -6.51 -0.77
CA SER A 159 -3.48 -5.17 -0.81
C SER A 159 -4.53 -4.06 -0.70
N ALA A 160 -4.10 -2.90 -0.19
CA ALA A 160 -4.92 -1.70 -0.06
C ALA A 160 -4.89 -0.84 -1.33
N PHE A 161 -5.82 0.13 -1.38
CA PHE A 161 -6.00 0.98 -2.56
C PHE A 161 -4.88 2.01 -2.77
N ASN A 162 -4.22 2.42 -1.69
CA ASN A 162 -3.29 3.55 -1.69
C ASN A 162 -1.91 3.24 -2.29
N PHE A 163 -1.54 1.96 -2.33
CA PHE A 163 -0.40 1.42 -3.05
C PHE A 163 -0.86 0.21 -3.88
N PRO A 164 -1.62 0.46 -4.95
CA PRO A 164 -2.36 -0.59 -5.66
C PRO A 164 -1.49 -1.60 -6.39
N VAL A 165 -0.20 -1.31 -6.63
CA VAL A 165 0.70 -2.21 -7.36
C VAL A 165 1.95 -2.58 -6.55
N ALA A 166 2.58 -1.64 -5.84
CA ALA A 166 3.84 -1.87 -5.14
C ALA A 166 3.73 -2.91 -4.04
N VAL A 167 2.72 -2.80 -3.16
CA VAL A 167 2.52 -3.70 -2.01
C VAL A 167 2.37 -5.16 -2.43
N TRP A 168 1.70 -5.43 -3.54
CA TRP A 168 1.63 -6.79 -4.06
C TRP A 168 3.02 -7.33 -4.41
N SER A 169 3.83 -6.54 -5.12
CA SER A 169 5.13 -6.98 -5.60
C SER A 169 6.12 -7.27 -4.46
N TRP A 170 6.08 -6.49 -3.36
CA TRP A 170 6.94 -6.72 -2.20
C TRP A 170 6.77 -8.14 -1.64
N ASN A 171 5.55 -8.63 -1.64
CA ASN A 171 5.23 -9.96 -1.13
C ASN A 171 5.36 -11.03 -2.22
N ALA A 172 4.83 -10.78 -3.43
CA ALA A 172 4.71 -11.78 -4.48
C ALA A 172 6.08 -12.20 -5.06
N PHE A 173 6.99 -11.26 -5.32
CA PHE A 173 8.29 -11.59 -5.89
C PHE A 173 9.18 -12.34 -4.90
N ILE A 174 9.14 -11.96 -3.62
CA ILE A 174 9.86 -12.70 -2.57
C ILE A 174 9.24 -14.09 -2.38
N ALA A 175 7.91 -14.20 -2.34
CA ALA A 175 7.24 -15.50 -2.26
C ALA A 175 7.62 -16.41 -3.44
N ALA A 176 7.65 -15.86 -4.66
CA ALA A 176 7.98 -16.59 -5.87
C ALA A 176 9.41 -17.16 -5.86
N ILE A 177 10.42 -16.37 -5.49
CA ILE A 177 11.81 -16.89 -5.42
C ILE A 177 11.99 -17.93 -4.32
N CYS A 178 11.15 -17.88 -3.27
CA CYS A 178 11.10 -18.91 -2.24
C CYS A 178 10.35 -20.19 -2.68
N GLY A 179 9.79 -20.22 -3.91
CA GLY A 179 9.11 -21.38 -4.48
C GLY A 179 7.62 -21.47 -4.17
N ASN A 180 7.02 -20.40 -3.71
CA ASN A 180 5.58 -20.26 -3.49
C ASN A 180 4.88 -19.70 -4.71
N THR A 181 3.59 -19.99 -4.87
CA THR A 181 2.69 -19.28 -5.77
C THR A 181 1.94 -18.19 -5.02
N THR A 182 1.36 -17.21 -5.71
CA THR A 182 0.60 -16.14 -5.05
C THR A 182 -0.78 -15.96 -5.66
N ILE A 183 -1.75 -15.70 -4.80
CA ILE A 183 -3.11 -15.33 -5.14
C ILE A 183 -3.34 -13.91 -4.64
N TRP A 184 -3.48 -12.99 -5.57
CA TRP A 184 -3.65 -11.57 -5.24
C TRP A 184 -5.11 -11.15 -5.18
N LYS A 185 -5.49 -10.52 -4.07
CA LYS A 185 -6.75 -9.81 -3.93
C LYS A 185 -6.48 -8.31 -3.74
N PRO A 186 -6.52 -7.49 -4.80
CA PRO A 186 -6.40 -6.05 -4.71
C PRO A 186 -7.62 -5.40 -4.04
N SER A 187 -7.51 -4.13 -3.71
CA SER A 187 -8.65 -3.32 -3.29
C SER A 187 -9.69 -3.18 -4.40
N SER A 188 -10.97 -3.21 -4.04
CA SER A 188 -12.06 -2.94 -4.98
C SER A 188 -12.13 -1.48 -5.43
N GLN A 189 -11.39 -0.58 -4.80
CA GLN A 189 -11.30 0.84 -5.19
C GLN A 189 -10.32 1.07 -6.35
N THR A 190 -9.35 0.14 -6.55
CA THR A 190 -8.32 0.22 -7.59
C THR A 190 -8.16 -1.12 -8.33
N PRO A 191 -9.25 -1.65 -8.92
CA PRO A 191 -9.23 -2.98 -9.52
C PRO A 191 -8.46 -3.03 -10.84
N LEU A 192 -8.39 -1.93 -11.59
CA LEU A 192 -7.73 -1.91 -12.91
C LEU A 192 -6.22 -2.02 -12.79
N CYS A 193 -5.64 -1.48 -11.73
CA CYS A 193 -4.22 -1.69 -11.40
C CYS A 193 -3.91 -3.19 -11.25
N GLY A 194 -4.81 -3.95 -10.60
CA GLY A 194 -4.69 -5.41 -10.50
C GLY A 194 -4.76 -6.12 -11.85
N ILE A 195 -5.69 -5.71 -12.72
CA ILE A 195 -5.83 -6.24 -14.08
C ILE A 195 -4.56 -5.98 -14.90
N ALA A 196 -4.04 -4.73 -14.88
CA ALA A 196 -2.85 -4.34 -15.62
C ALA A 196 -1.62 -5.17 -15.21
N VAL A 197 -1.36 -5.28 -13.92
CA VAL A 197 -0.23 -6.07 -13.41
C VAL A 197 -0.39 -7.55 -13.76
N GLN A 198 -1.59 -8.12 -13.64
CA GLN A 198 -1.83 -9.51 -14.02
C GLN A 198 -1.59 -9.74 -15.53
N ASN A 199 -1.98 -8.78 -16.39
CA ASN A 199 -1.69 -8.87 -17.83
C ASN A 199 -0.19 -8.88 -18.11
N ILE A 200 0.59 -7.99 -17.46
CA ILE A 200 2.05 -7.95 -17.58
C ILE A 200 2.67 -9.29 -17.10
N CYS A 201 2.22 -9.80 -15.94
CA CYS A 201 2.68 -11.09 -15.44
C CYS A 201 2.39 -12.23 -16.42
N ASN A 202 1.19 -12.26 -16.99
CA ASN A 202 0.77 -13.29 -17.96
C ASN A 202 1.65 -13.28 -19.22
N GLU A 203 2.01 -12.10 -19.74
CA GLU A 203 2.92 -11.99 -20.88
C GLU A 203 4.29 -12.60 -20.57
N VAL A 204 4.87 -12.25 -19.42
CA VAL A 204 6.18 -12.78 -19.01
C VAL A 204 6.14 -14.28 -18.75
N LEU A 205 5.11 -14.78 -18.04
CA LEU A 205 4.94 -16.22 -17.78
C LEU A 205 4.82 -17.00 -19.08
N LYS A 206 4.02 -16.50 -20.04
CA LYS A 206 3.82 -17.14 -21.34
C LYS A 206 5.09 -17.23 -22.17
N VAL A 207 5.86 -16.14 -22.26
CA VAL A 207 7.12 -16.08 -23.03
C VAL A 207 8.18 -17.03 -22.45
N ASN A 208 8.16 -17.24 -21.13
CA ASN A 208 9.13 -18.09 -20.44
C ASN A 208 8.67 -19.54 -20.23
N ASP A 209 7.49 -19.93 -20.75
CA ASP A 209 6.87 -21.24 -20.52
C ASP A 209 6.87 -21.63 -19.01
N ALA A 210 6.56 -20.64 -18.18
CA ALA A 210 6.62 -20.78 -16.72
C ALA A 210 5.26 -21.20 -16.15
N PRO A 211 5.24 -21.93 -15.01
CA PRO A 211 3.98 -22.24 -14.32
C PRO A 211 3.22 -20.97 -13.90
N ASP A 212 1.91 -21.11 -13.66
CA ASP A 212 0.98 -20.04 -13.27
C ASP A 212 1.26 -19.53 -11.84
N VAL A 213 2.43 -18.91 -11.62
CA VAL A 213 2.93 -18.50 -10.30
C VAL A 213 2.10 -17.36 -9.70
N PHE A 214 1.55 -16.49 -10.56
CA PHE A 214 0.79 -15.30 -10.16
C PHE A 214 -0.65 -15.40 -10.65
N SER A 215 -1.58 -15.31 -9.73
CA SER A 215 -3.01 -15.34 -10.00
C SER A 215 -3.75 -14.21 -9.29
N LEU A 216 -4.94 -13.85 -9.80
CA LEU A 216 -5.71 -12.69 -9.37
C LEU A 216 -7.14 -13.08 -9.03
N VAL A 217 -7.68 -12.48 -7.95
CA VAL A 217 -9.11 -12.52 -7.61
C VAL A 217 -9.57 -11.14 -7.14
N ILE A 218 -10.48 -10.51 -7.87
CA ILE A 218 -11.05 -9.20 -7.52
C ILE A 218 -12.46 -9.41 -6.98
N GLY A 219 -12.72 -8.97 -5.76
CA GLY A 219 -14.04 -9.10 -5.14
C GLY A 219 -14.09 -8.47 -3.76
N GLY A 220 -15.28 -8.41 -3.19
CA GLY A 220 -15.53 -7.78 -1.89
C GLY A 220 -14.73 -8.41 -0.73
N GLY A 221 -14.40 -7.60 0.28
CA GLY A 221 -13.71 -8.07 1.48
C GLY A 221 -14.53 -9.12 2.25
N SER A 222 -15.85 -8.91 2.35
CA SER A 222 -16.78 -9.82 3.04
C SER A 222 -17.14 -11.09 2.25
N THR A 223 -16.73 -11.19 0.99
CA THR A 223 -16.98 -12.35 0.12
C THR A 223 -15.67 -13.08 -0.17
N VAL A 224 -14.99 -12.72 -1.26
CA VAL A 224 -13.71 -13.35 -1.68
C VAL A 224 -12.62 -13.18 -0.62
N GLY A 225 -12.52 -11.98 0.01
CA GLY A 225 -11.54 -11.73 1.06
C GLY A 225 -11.74 -12.64 2.28
N GLU A 226 -12.98 -12.73 2.76
CA GLU A 226 -13.33 -13.58 3.90
C GLU A 226 -13.14 -15.07 3.60
N THR A 227 -13.44 -15.48 2.36
CA THR A 227 -13.19 -16.85 1.90
C THR A 227 -11.68 -17.16 1.91
N MET A 228 -10.84 -16.24 1.39
CA MET A 228 -9.39 -16.42 1.32
C MET A 228 -8.76 -16.55 2.71
N ILE A 229 -9.13 -15.71 3.68
CA ILE A 229 -8.53 -15.78 5.02
C ILE A 229 -8.93 -17.04 5.80
N LYS A 230 -10.08 -17.65 5.47
CA LYS A 230 -10.56 -18.92 6.04
C LYS A 230 -9.97 -20.16 5.37
N ASP A 231 -9.45 -20.02 4.14
CA ASP A 231 -8.99 -21.15 3.34
C ASP A 231 -7.68 -21.75 3.87
N LYS A 232 -7.75 -23.00 4.33
CA LYS A 232 -6.57 -23.76 4.81
C LYS A 232 -5.57 -24.07 3.71
N SER A 233 -5.97 -24.01 2.43
CA SER A 233 -5.09 -24.22 1.28
C SER A 233 -4.15 -23.04 1.04
N VAL A 234 -4.39 -21.91 1.72
CA VAL A 234 -3.56 -20.68 1.65
C VAL A 234 -2.87 -20.51 3.02
N PRO A 235 -1.72 -21.12 3.27
CA PRO A 235 -1.10 -21.21 4.60
C PRO A 235 -0.61 -19.86 5.14
N LEU A 236 -0.33 -18.88 4.27
CA LEU A 236 0.09 -17.54 4.65
C LEU A 236 -0.78 -16.50 3.96
N ILE A 237 -1.24 -15.52 4.75
CA ILE A 237 -1.90 -14.31 4.26
C ILE A 237 -1.00 -13.10 4.56
N SER A 238 -0.59 -12.40 3.51
CA SER A 238 -0.04 -11.06 3.62
C SER A 238 -1.17 -10.05 3.42
N PHE A 239 -1.45 -9.27 4.44
CA PHE A 239 -2.56 -8.32 4.47
C PHE A 239 -2.04 -6.91 4.71
N THR A 240 -2.43 -5.99 3.84
CA THR A 240 -2.24 -4.54 4.02
C THR A 240 -3.59 -3.85 4.04
N GLY A 241 -3.88 -3.11 5.12
CA GLY A 241 -5.16 -2.41 5.28
C GLY A 241 -5.35 -1.78 6.65
N SER A 242 -6.59 -1.52 7.03
CA SER A 242 -6.90 -0.90 8.32
C SER A 242 -6.56 -1.80 9.51
N THR A 243 -6.20 -1.20 10.65
CA THR A 243 -5.88 -1.91 11.90
C THR A 243 -7.05 -2.82 12.34
N ASN A 244 -8.29 -2.35 12.22
CA ASN A 244 -9.47 -3.14 12.59
C ASN A 244 -9.62 -4.39 11.72
N MET A 245 -9.43 -4.26 10.40
CA MET A 245 -9.49 -5.42 9.51
C MET A 245 -8.28 -6.35 9.70
N GLY A 246 -7.10 -5.81 9.97
CA GLY A 246 -5.90 -6.60 10.28
C GLY A 246 -6.09 -7.46 11.52
N ARG A 247 -6.76 -6.94 12.56
CA ARG A 247 -7.13 -7.71 13.75
C ARG A 247 -8.02 -8.90 13.37
N HIS A 248 -9.09 -8.67 12.60
CA HIS A 248 -9.98 -9.72 12.12
C HIS A 248 -9.23 -10.78 11.30
N VAL A 249 -8.38 -10.36 10.36
CA VAL A 249 -7.54 -11.27 9.56
C VAL A 249 -6.63 -12.12 10.46
N SER A 250 -5.99 -11.49 11.45
CA SER A 250 -5.12 -12.19 12.41
C SER A 250 -5.87 -13.27 13.18
N GLU A 251 -7.05 -12.93 13.73
CA GLU A 251 -7.89 -13.85 14.49
C GLU A 251 -8.34 -15.04 13.64
N VAL A 252 -8.86 -14.79 12.43
CA VAL A 252 -9.36 -15.85 11.55
C VAL A 252 -8.23 -16.75 11.07
N VAL A 253 -7.11 -16.20 10.63
CA VAL A 253 -5.97 -16.98 10.12
C VAL A 253 -5.30 -17.77 11.23
N SER A 254 -5.14 -17.20 12.43
CA SER A 254 -4.57 -17.89 13.58
C SER A 254 -5.47 -19.03 14.06
N SER A 255 -6.80 -18.89 13.99
CA SER A 255 -7.74 -19.96 14.38
C SER A 255 -7.58 -21.25 13.58
N ARG A 256 -7.00 -21.17 12.38
CA ARG A 256 -6.71 -22.31 11.51
C ARG A 256 -5.22 -22.68 11.45
N PHE A 257 -4.40 -22.13 12.35
CA PHE A 257 -2.93 -22.28 12.39
C PHE A 257 -2.20 -21.77 11.14
N GLY A 258 -2.80 -20.83 10.39
CA GLY A 258 -2.16 -20.12 9.29
C GLY A 258 -1.21 -19.03 9.81
N LYS A 259 -0.40 -18.48 8.91
CA LYS A 259 0.53 -17.39 9.20
C LYS A 259 0.03 -16.08 8.60
N THR A 260 0.36 -14.97 9.24
CA THR A 260 0.05 -13.62 8.72
C THR A 260 1.30 -12.75 8.66
N ILE A 261 1.35 -11.89 7.64
CA ILE A 261 2.17 -10.69 7.58
C ILE A 261 1.17 -9.54 7.53
N LEU A 262 1.24 -8.61 8.49
CA LEU A 262 0.25 -7.55 8.64
C LEU A 262 0.92 -6.18 8.53
N GLU A 263 0.54 -5.44 7.49
CA GLU A 263 0.90 -4.04 7.29
C GLU A 263 -0.35 -3.19 7.52
N LEU A 264 -0.37 -2.44 8.61
CA LEU A 264 -1.57 -1.80 9.13
C LEU A 264 -1.44 -0.27 9.15
N GLY A 265 -2.41 0.41 9.74
CA GLY A 265 -2.40 1.85 9.90
C GLY A 265 -1.29 2.37 10.80
N GLY A 266 -1.00 3.65 10.67
CA GLY A 266 -0.02 4.39 11.46
C GLY A 266 -0.58 5.70 12.01
N ASN A 267 0.04 6.21 13.05
CA ASN A 267 -0.23 7.55 13.58
C ASN A 267 1.08 8.31 13.75
N ASN A 268 1.76 8.46 12.63
CA ASN A 268 3.16 8.84 12.56
C ASN A 268 3.41 10.27 13.03
N CYS A 269 4.49 10.45 13.75
CA CYS A 269 4.84 11.72 14.36
C CYS A 269 6.25 12.17 13.95
N ILE A 270 6.40 13.50 13.80
CA ILE A 270 7.69 14.16 13.72
C ILE A 270 7.87 15.02 14.95
N ILE A 271 8.96 14.81 15.68
CA ILE A 271 9.40 15.69 16.77
C ILE A 271 10.34 16.74 16.19
N VAL A 272 10.12 18.02 16.51
CA VAL A 272 10.98 19.12 16.08
C VAL A 272 11.52 19.85 17.30
N ASP A 273 12.79 19.58 17.61
CA ASP A 273 13.52 20.19 18.74
C ASP A 273 13.91 21.63 18.43
N GLU A 274 14.19 22.43 19.46
CA GLU A 274 14.61 23.84 19.31
C GLU A 274 15.89 24.01 18.48
N SER A 275 16.74 22.98 18.44
CA SER A 275 18.00 22.97 17.70
C SER A 275 17.86 22.50 16.25
N ALA A 276 16.64 22.19 15.80
CA ALA A 276 16.37 21.65 14.46
C ALA A 276 16.69 22.65 13.35
N ASP A 277 17.21 22.13 12.23
CA ASP A 277 17.29 22.88 10.98
C ASP A 277 15.88 22.96 10.35
N LEU A 278 15.27 24.14 10.42
CA LEU A 278 13.93 24.37 9.89
C LEU A 278 13.86 24.37 8.35
N ASP A 279 14.97 24.64 7.67
CA ASP A 279 15.03 24.57 6.20
C ASP A 279 14.94 23.12 5.70
N MET A 280 15.38 22.18 6.52
CA MET A 280 15.21 20.74 6.29
C MET A 280 13.86 20.23 6.81
N ALA A 281 13.44 20.65 8.00
CA ALA A 281 12.24 20.14 8.64
C ALA A 281 10.95 20.51 7.92
N VAL A 282 10.81 21.77 7.43
CA VAL A 282 9.58 22.24 6.77
C VAL A 282 9.23 21.45 5.52
N PRO A 283 10.12 21.28 4.53
CA PRO A 283 9.81 20.46 3.35
C PRO A 283 9.47 19.00 3.70
N ALA A 284 10.18 18.40 4.66
CA ALA A 284 9.94 17.03 5.09
C ALA A 284 8.56 16.85 5.73
N ILE A 285 8.15 17.78 6.59
CA ILE A 285 6.81 17.79 7.22
C ILE A 285 5.73 17.95 6.15
N VAL A 286 5.88 18.91 5.25
CA VAL A 286 4.90 19.17 4.19
C VAL A 286 4.76 17.95 3.28
N PHE A 287 5.85 17.40 2.80
CA PHE A 287 5.84 16.19 1.97
C PHE A 287 5.21 14.99 2.72
N GLY A 288 5.61 14.78 3.97
CA GLY A 288 5.10 13.67 4.79
C GLY A 288 3.60 13.77 5.07
N ALA A 289 3.06 14.98 5.25
CA ALA A 289 1.65 15.19 5.59
C ALA A 289 0.72 15.31 4.37
N VAL A 290 1.21 15.88 3.26
CA VAL A 290 0.41 16.21 2.06
C VAL A 290 0.56 15.14 0.97
N GLY A 291 1.67 14.42 0.92
CA GLY A 291 1.93 13.37 -0.08
C GLY A 291 0.79 12.36 -0.15
N THR A 292 0.39 11.98 -1.36
CA THR A 292 -0.78 11.11 -1.63
C THR A 292 -2.08 11.61 -0.96
N ALA A 293 -2.23 12.93 -0.78
CA ALA A 293 -3.34 13.55 -0.03
C ALA A 293 -3.51 12.93 1.39
N GLY A 294 -2.40 12.67 2.10
CA GLY A 294 -2.43 12.05 3.43
C GLY A 294 -2.86 10.58 3.47
N GLN A 295 -2.98 9.91 2.31
CA GLN A 295 -3.48 8.54 2.20
C GLN A 295 -2.35 7.50 2.17
N ARG A 296 -1.33 7.68 3.00
CA ARG A 296 -0.29 6.67 3.26
C ARG A 296 -0.37 6.20 4.71
N CYS A 297 -0.10 4.93 4.95
CA CYS A 297 0.08 4.41 6.31
C CYS A 297 1.22 5.14 7.05
N THR A 298 2.21 5.65 6.30
CA THR A 298 3.36 6.42 6.81
C THR A 298 3.16 7.94 6.76
N SER A 299 1.99 8.48 6.37
CA SER A 299 1.74 9.93 6.39
C SER A 299 1.98 10.52 7.77
N THR A 300 2.63 11.69 7.80
CA THR A 300 2.80 12.45 9.03
C THR A 300 1.46 12.98 9.50
N ARG A 301 0.98 12.48 10.63
CA ARG A 301 -0.31 12.84 11.24
C ARG A 301 -0.15 13.85 12.35
N ARG A 302 0.97 13.78 13.06
CA ARG A 302 1.26 14.60 14.22
C ARG A 302 2.64 15.25 14.08
N ILE A 303 2.76 16.52 14.50
CA ILE A 303 4.06 17.13 14.78
C ILE A 303 4.05 17.63 16.23
N ILE A 304 5.11 17.31 16.94
CA ILE A 304 5.34 17.72 18.33
C ILE A 304 6.52 18.66 18.30
N VAL A 305 6.28 19.94 18.61
CA VAL A 305 7.21 21.04 18.35
C VAL A 305 7.64 21.69 19.68
N HIS A 306 8.95 21.92 19.84
CA HIS A 306 9.44 22.65 21.01
C HIS A 306 8.83 24.06 21.08
N GLU A 307 8.36 24.47 22.26
CA GLU A 307 7.58 25.69 22.43
C GLU A 307 8.31 26.95 21.95
N SER A 308 9.66 27.00 22.05
CA SER A 308 10.46 28.16 21.66
C SER A 308 10.48 28.44 20.15
N ILE A 309 10.27 27.43 19.33
CA ILE A 309 10.30 27.54 17.86
C ILE A 309 8.93 27.37 17.22
N TYR A 310 7.89 27.10 18.01
CA TYR A 310 6.56 26.75 17.55
C TYR A 310 5.98 27.74 16.55
N ASP A 311 5.92 29.03 16.92
CA ASP A 311 5.30 30.06 16.08
C ASP A 311 6.08 30.28 14.77
N ASN A 312 7.42 30.22 14.82
CA ASN A 312 8.27 30.32 13.65
C ASN A 312 8.05 29.11 12.70
N LEU A 313 8.13 27.90 13.21
CA LEU A 313 7.91 26.68 12.42
C LEU A 313 6.50 26.68 11.82
N LEU A 314 5.48 26.96 12.60
CA LEU A 314 4.09 26.95 12.18
C LEU A 314 3.83 27.95 11.05
N SER A 315 4.35 29.18 11.18
CA SER A 315 4.21 30.20 10.12
C SER A 315 4.84 29.75 8.80
N ARG A 316 5.98 29.07 8.85
CA ARG A 316 6.67 28.53 7.67
C ARG A 316 5.90 27.35 7.05
N ILE A 317 5.35 26.45 7.86
CA ILE A 317 4.52 25.34 7.37
C ILE A 317 3.25 25.87 6.71
N ILE A 318 2.55 26.84 7.32
CA ILE A 318 1.36 27.46 6.73
C ILE A 318 1.70 28.14 5.39
N SER A 319 2.81 28.84 5.31
CA SER A 319 3.28 29.45 4.06
C SER A 319 3.54 28.38 2.98
N ALA A 320 4.13 27.25 3.34
CA ALA A 320 4.38 26.14 2.41
C ALA A 320 3.07 25.46 1.97
N TYR A 321 2.13 25.23 2.90
CA TYR A 321 0.80 24.69 2.59
C TYR A 321 0.01 25.55 1.61
N SER A 322 0.13 26.88 1.71
CA SER A 322 -0.54 27.82 0.78
C SER A 322 -0.02 27.71 -0.66
N GLN A 323 1.15 27.13 -0.86
CA GLN A 323 1.78 26.93 -2.17
C GLN A 323 1.50 25.54 -2.77
N VAL A 324 0.84 24.63 -2.01
CA VAL A 324 0.51 23.31 -2.51
C VAL A 324 -0.50 23.40 -3.65
N LYS A 325 -0.07 23.10 -4.86
CA LYS A 325 -0.94 23.02 -6.03
C LYS A 325 -1.78 21.74 -5.96
N ILE A 326 -3.09 21.93 -5.81
CA ILE A 326 -4.08 20.85 -5.76
C ILE A 326 -4.77 20.76 -7.11
N GLY A 327 -4.72 19.61 -7.78
CA GLY A 327 -5.25 19.47 -9.13
C GLY A 327 -5.24 18.06 -9.67
N ASP A 328 -5.37 17.93 -10.99
CA ASP A 328 -5.29 16.66 -11.68
C ASP A 328 -3.92 16.01 -11.42
N PRO A 329 -3.87 14.77 -10.89
CA PRO A 329 -2.63 14.10 -10.55
C PRO A 329 -1.73 13.78 -11.76
N LEU A 330 -2.26 13.84 -12.98
CA LEU A 330 -1.50 13.63 -14.21
C LEU A 330 -0.84 14.93 -14.76
N GLU A 331 -1.13 16.08 -14.17
CA GLU A 331 -0.50 17.35 -14.51
C GLU A 331 0.82 17.53 -13.74
N ASP A 332 1.89 17.90 -14.44
CA ASP A 332 3.25 17.98 -13.89
C ASP A 332 3.41 18.90 -12.68
N GLU A 333 2.61 19.95 -12.60
CA GLU A 333 2.68 20.95 -11.53
C GLU A 333 1.86 20.57 -10.28
N THR A 334 1.05 19.54 -10.36
CA THR A 334 0.21 19.10 -9.22
C THR A 334 1.08 18.50 -8.12
N LEU A 335 0.89 18.97 -6.90
CA LEU A 335 1.59 18.46 -5.71
C LEU A 335 0.67 17.60 -4.82
N MET A 336 -0.64 17.77 -4.94
CA MET A 336 -1.61 16.96 -4.22
C MET A 336 -2.83 16.69 -5.12
N GLY A 337 -3.13 15.42 -5.32
CA GLY A 337 -4.31 14.95 -6.02
C GLY A 337 -5.55 14.87 -5.11
N PRO A 338 -6.65 14.23 -5.60
CA PRO A 338 -7.88 14.05 -4.83
C PRO A 338 -7.75 12.93 -3.78
N LEU A 339 -8.69 12.86 -2.87
CA LEU A 339 -8.96 11.65 -2.08
C LEU A 339 -9.57 10.58 -2.99
N VAL A 340 -9.34 9.31 -2.67
CA VAL A 340 -9.76 8.17 -3.53
C VAL A 340 -11.27 8.07 -3.73
N SER A 341 -12.08 8.56 -2.77
CA SER A 341 -13.54 8.40 -2.80
C SER A 341 -14.26 9.47 -2.00
N GLN A 342 -15.59 9.57 -2.19
CA GLN A 342 -16.44 10.45 -1.38
C GLN A 342 -16.43 10.03 0.10
N ASN A 343 -16.36 8.74 0.42
CA ASN A 343 -16.27 8.28 1.82
C ASN A 343 -15.00 8.83 2.51
N ALA A 344 -13.87 8.89 1.80
CA ALA A 344 -12.65 9.49 2.33
C ALA A 344 -12.81 11.00 2.59
N VAL A 345 -13.59 11.69 1.76
CA VAL A 345 -13.96 13.11 2.00
C VAL A 345 -14.86 13.26 3.24
N ASP A 346 -15.80 12.36 3.41
CA ASP A 346 -16.71 12.36 4.57
C ASP A 346 -15.94 12.08 5.87
N ASP A 347 -15.00 11.13 5.87
CA ASP A 347 -14.10 10.84 6.99
C ASP A 347 -13.20 12.05 7.33
N TYR A 348 -12.68 12.74 6.30
CA TYR A 348 -11.90 13.96 6.50
C TYR A 348 -12.70 15.03 7.25
N PHE A 349 -13.93 15.34 6.83
CA PHE A 349 -14.77 16.33 7.52
C PHE A 349 -15.21 15.88 8.90
N SER A 350 -15.55 14.60 9.06
CA SER A 350 -15.91 14.02 10.36
C SER A 350 -14.77 14.20 11.38
N SER A 351 -13.53 13.99 10.96
CA SER A 351 -12.36 14.16 11.85
C SER A 351 -12.10 15.62 12.21
N ILE A 352 -12.28 16.54 11.25
CA ILE A 352 -12.19 18.00 11.52
C ILE A 352 -13.25 18.42 12.54
N ASP A 353 -14.50 17.98 12.38
CA ASP A 353 -15.60 18.34 13.28
C ASP A 353 -15.40 17.74 14.69
N LYS A 354 -14.90 16.50 14.80
CA LYS A 354 -14.48 15.92 16.08
C LYS A 354 -13.38 16.74 16.75
N ALA A 355 -12.35 17.12 15.99
CA ALA A 355 -11.26 17.94 16.51
C ALA A 355 -11.77 19.30 17.02
N LYS A 356 -12.64 19.98 16.26
CA LYS A 356 -13.28 21.25 16.69
C LYS A 356 -14.10 21.05 17.98
N SER A 357 -14.85 19.96 18.08
CA SER A 357 -15.68 19.66 19.25
C SER A 357 -14.84 19.46 20.52
N ASN A 358 -13.60 19.00 20.38
CA ASN A 358 -12.62 18.89 21.47
C ASN A 358 -11.91 20.22 21.80
N GLY A 359 -12.19 21.30 21.08
CA GLY A 359 -11.56 22.60 21.24
C GLY A 359 -10.42 22.89 20.23
N GLY A 360 -10.23 22.02 19.24
CA GLY A 360 -9.22 22.15 18.20
C GLY A 360 -9.39 23.42 17.36
N LYS A 361 -8.26 24.06 17.07
CA LYS A 361 -8.23 25.27 16.26
C LYS A 361 -7.67 24.98 14.88
N ILE A 362 -8.47 25.17 13.85
CA ILE A 362 -7.99 25.11 12.46
C ILE A 362 -7.07 26.30 12.23
N LEU A 363 -5.81 26.00 11.89
CA LEU A 363 -4.80 26.99 11.58
C LEU A 363 -4.64 27.24 10.08
N TYR A 364 -4.99 26.22 9.27
CA TYR A 364 -5.01 26.30 7.80
C TYR A 364 -5.96 25.25 7.23
N GLY A 365 -6.56 25.53 6.08
CA GLY A 365 -7.38 24.60 5.30
C GLY A 365 -8.76 24.30 5.91
N GLY A 366 -9.17 23.05 5.84
CA GLY A 366 -10.46 22.59 6.39
C GLY A 366 -11.65 22.70 5.43
N ASN A 367 -11.41 22.93 4.13
CA ASN A 367 -12.46 23.11 3.14
C ASN A 367 -12.40 22.06 2.03
N LYS A 368 -13.55 21.81 1.41
CA LYS A 368 -13.63 21.11 0.13
C LYS A 368 -13.32 22.09 -1.01
N LYS A 369 -12.54 21.68 -2.00
CA LYS A 369 -12.37 22.51 -3.20
C LYS A 369 -13.64 22.48 -4.06
N SER A 370 -13.98 23.61 -4.62
CA SER A 370 -15.08 23.71 -5.57
C SER A 370 -14.77 22.96 -6.86
N GLY A 371 -15.78 22.35 -7.47
CA GLY A 371 -15.67 21.64 -8.74
C GLY A 371 -16.04 20.16 -8.66
N LYS A 372 -15.69 19.43 -9.72
CA LYS A 372 -15.85 17.97 -9.76
C LYS A 372 -14.72 17.30 -8.96
N GLY A 373 -14.93 16.03 -8.60
CA GLY A 373 -13.94 15.21 -7.91
C GLY A 373 -13.96 15.37 -6.39
N THR A 374 -13.03 14.67 -5.76
CA THR A 374 -12.96 14.47 -4.30
C THR A 374 -11.82 15.27 -3.66
N PHE A 375 -11.61 16.49 -4.13
CA PHE A 375 -10.53 17.35 -3.66
C PHE A 375 -10.87 18.04 -2.34
N VAL A 376 -9.91 18.03 -1.42
CA VAL A 376 -9.94 18.75 -0.15
C VAL A 376 -8.69 19.60 0.01
N GLU A 377 -8.69 20.58 0.92
CA GLU A 377 -7.50 21.30 1.30
C GLU A 377 -6.68 20.52 2.32
N PRO A 378 -5.34 20.52 2.25
CA PRO A 378 -4.51 20.02 3.34
C PRO A 378 -4.75 20.90 4.57
N THR A 379 -4.88 20.29 5.74
CA THR A 379 -5.37 20.95 6.94
C THR A 379 -4.41 20.84 8.09
N ILE A 380 -4.22 21.94 8.83
CA ILE A 380 -3.42 22.00 10.05
C ILE A 380 -4.35 22.34 11.21
N ILE A 381 -4.31 21.54 12.28
CA ILE A 381 -5.14 21.70 13.46
C ILE A 381 -4.25 21.73 14.71
N GLU A 382 -4.35 22.79 15.51
CA GLU A 382 -3.78 22.78 16.86
C GLU A 382 -4.65 21.89 17.74
N ALA A 383 -4.05 20.91 18.40
CA ALA A 383 -4.73 19.85 19.11
C ALA A 383 -3.93 19.35 20.31
N ASP A 384 -4.57 18.65 21.24
CA ASP A 384 -3.92 17.93 22.31
C ASP A 384 -3.77 16.45 21.96
N ASN A 385 -2.67 15.82 22.39
CA ASN A 385 -2.32 14.44 22.01
C ASN A 385 -3.30 13.38 22.54
N ASP A 386 -3.99 13.65 23.64
CA ASP A 386 -4.89 12.73 24.33
C ASP A 386 -6.32 12.68 23.74
N TRP A 387 -6.61 13.47 22.70
CA TRP A 387 -7.93 13.41 22.05
C TRP A 387 -8.05 12.15 21.20
N ASP A 388 -9.17 11.46 21.31
CA ASP A 388 -9.44 10.23 20.56
C ASP A 388 -9.22 10.42 19.04
N VAL A 389 -9.65 11.56 18.48
CA VAL A 389 -9.49 11.86 17.05
C VAL A 389 -8.02 12.06 16.65
N VAL A 390 -7.15 12.44 17.58
CA VAL A 390 -5.70 12.56 17.34
C VAL A 390 -5.03 11.20 17.51
N GLN A 391 -5.54 10.34 18.39
CA GLN A 391 -5.07 8.99 18.62
C GLN A 391 -5.48 8.01 17.51
N GLU A 392 -6.60 8.29 16.80
CA GLU A 392 -7.10 7.52 15.69
C GLU A 392 -6.44 7.96 14.36
N GLU A 393 -6.19 7.01 13.47
CA GLU A 393 -5.72 7.32 12.12
C GLU A 393 -6.86 7.88 11.26
N THR A 394 -6.72 9.12 10.80
CA THR A 394 -7.54 9.67 9.72
C THR A 394 -6.77 9.61 8.40
N PHE A 395 -7.27 8.83 7.45
CA PHE A 395 -6.57 8.60 6.17
C PHE A 395 -6.82 9.73 5.16
N ALA A 396 -6.45 10.94 5.55
CA ALA A 396 -6.68 12.20 4.84
C ALA A 396 -5.60 13.24 5.20
N PRO A 397 -5.47 14.35 4.47
CA PRO A 397 -4.40 15.32 4.67
C PRO A 397 -4.67 16.25 5.87
N ILE A 398 -4.72 15.68 7.07
CA ILE A 398 -4.85 16.39 8.35
C ILE A 398 -3.55 16.23 9.14
N LEU A 399 -2.97 17.37 9.55
CA LEU A 399 -1.80 17.45 10.40
C LEU A 399 -2.17 18.08 11.74
N TYR A 400 -2.01 17.33 12.83
CA TYR A 400 -2.16 17.83 14.18
C TYR A 400 -0.85 18.40 14.71
N VAL A 401 -0.90 19.56 15.35
CA VAL A 401 0.28 20.28 15.85
C VAL A 401 0.16 20.46 17.36
N MET A 402 1.20 20.08 18.08
CA MET A 402 1.30 20.11 19.55
C MET A 402 2.60 20.73 20.00
N LYS A 403 2.63 21.25 21.23
CA LYS A 403 3.82 21.83 21.86
C LYS A 403 4.41 20.89 22.89
N PHE A 404 5.74 20.95 23.05
CA PHE A 404 6.43 20.31 24.19
C PHE A 404 7.47 21.26 24.80
N LYS A 405 7.92 20.97 26.03
CA LYS A 405 8.95 21.72 26.78
C LYS A 405 10.22 20.94 26.96
N SER A 406 10.12 19.65 27.21
CA SER A 406 11.28 18.77 27.39
C SER A 406 11.22 17.63 26.38
N LEU A 407 12.38 17.14 25.98
CA LEU A 407 12.45 16.01 25.04
C LEU A 407 11.76 14.75 25.59
N ASP A 408 11.83 14.55 26.92
CA ASP A 408 11.13 13.43 27.58
C ASP A 408 9.61 13.54 27.42
N ASP A 409 9.04 14.77 27.50
CA ASP A 409 7.61 14.98 27.23
C ASP A 409 7.28 14.68 25.77
N ALA A 410 8.11 15.13 24.82
CA ALA A 410 7.91 14.84 23.40
C ALA A 410 7.93 13.34 23.11
N ILE A 411 8.88 12.59 23.67
CA ILE A 411 8.99 11.14 23.52
C ILE A 411 7.77 10.44 24.14
N LYS A 412 7.30 10.90 25.29
CA LYS A 412 6.09 10.38 25.92
C LYS A 412 4.86 10.59 25.05
N MET A 413 4.62 11.81 24.56
CA MET A 413 3.53 12.13 23.64
C MET A 413 3.62 11.32 22.34
N HIS A 414 4.83 11.16 21.79
CA HIS A 414 5.09 10.38 20.60
C HIS A 414 4.67 8.92 20.77
N ASN A 415 5.05 8.30 21.89
CA ASN A 415 4.79 6.89 22.18
C ASN A 415 3.38 6.61 22.72
N ASP A 416 2.60 7.65 23.02
CA ASP A 416 1.25 7.56 23.56
C ASP A 416 0.20 7.33 22.45
N VAL A 417 0.48 6.39 21.55
CA VAL A 417 -0.43 5.88 20.52
C VAL A 417 -0.18 4.38 20.33
N PRO A 418 -1.20 3.59 19.97
CA PRO A 418 -1.03 2.15 19.81
C PRO A 418 -0.25 1.73 18.55
N GLN A 419 -0.08 2.63 17.58
CA GLN A 419 0.63 2.38 16.33
C GLN A 419 2.13 2.72 16.47
N GLY A 420 3.00 2.05 15.70
CA GLY A 420 4.44 2.29 15.71
C GLY A 420 5.08 2.02 14.35
N LEU A 421 4.53 2.59 13.27
CA LEU A 421 4.97 2.31 11.91
C LEU A 421 6.13 3.20 11.46
N SER A 422 6.02 4.53 11.65
CA SER A 422 7.00 5.50 11.18
C SER A 422 7.14 6.66 12.17
N SER A 423 8.35 7.18 12.31
CA SER A 423 8.65 8.36 13.13
C SER A 423 9.89 9.09 12.63
N ALA A 424 10.01 10.37 12.95
CA ALA A 424 11.21 11.15 12.70
C ALA A 424 11.44 12.17 13.83
N ILE A 425 12.69 12.59 13.98
CA ILE A 425 13.07 13.68 14.88
C ILE A 425 14.06 14.60 14.16
N PHE A 426 13.85 15.90 14.27
CA PHE A 426 14.77 16.94 13.81
C PHE A 426 15.43 17.60 15.03
N LEU A 427 16.73 17.46 15.12
CA LEU A 427 17.58 18.07 16.15
C LEU A 427 19.00 18.23 15.61
N SER A 428 19.85 19.03 16.29
CA SER A 428 21.23 19.21 15.85
C SER A 428 22.09 17.95 16.10
N LEU A 429 23.10 17.74 15.27
CA LEU A 429 24.02 16.59 15.36
C LEU A 429 24.72 16.46 16.72
N ILE A 430 24.98 17.57 17.40
CA ILE A 430 25.64 17.54 18.72
C ILE A 430 24.75 16.93 19.81
N HIS A 431 23.44 16.86 19.61
CA HIS A 431 22.50 16.20 20.53
C HIS A 431 22.37 14.70 20.30
N ILE A 432 22.84 14.22 19.16
CA ILE A 432 22.89 12.80 18.82
C ILE A 432 24.15 12.17 19.41
#